data_97e752eaefafcd28b0c0802727ca3f28
#
_entry.id   97e752eaefafcd28b0c0802727ca3f28
#
_cell.length_a   1.000
_cell.length_b   1.000
_cell.length_c   1.000
_cell.angle_alpha   90.00
_cell.angle_beta   90.00
_cell.angle_gamma   90.00
#
_symmetry.space_group_name_H-M   'P 1'
#
loop_
_entity.id
_entity.type
_entity.pdbx_description
1 polymer ?
#
loop_
_entity_poly.entity_id
_entity_poly.type
_entity_poly.pdbx_seq_one_letter_code
_entity_poly.pdbx_strand_id
1 'polypeptide(L)'
;MSYESDTREAYRNKTKASAYKNQYITGFKWARFTMWKQKIIINNYLNSCQFDSDDSLLDIPCGAGYIGEILAKYSCSIVASDISIEMMDLAANEYPNKNFNGFLQSDITNTPFQANEFKCVVVLALMHRLPIDIRAQVLSEVFRVTNKYVIISYSIESLLQKVKWKILSVISKKHIPAPASIPLKVIIDELNSCGLTILKKKRIINFLSAKVVFLVEK
;
A
#
# COMPACT_ATOMS: atom_id res chain seq x y z
N MET A 1 2.76 -13.20 18.29
CA MET A 1 1.65 -13.25 17.32
C MET A 1 2.27 -13.53 15.96
N SER A 2 1.77 -14.53 15.23
CA SER A 2 2.36 -14.88 13.94
C SER A 2 1.83 -13.97 12.84
N TYR A 3 2.62 -13.74 11.79
CA TYR A 3 2.23 -13.01 10.58
C TYR A 3 0.88 -13.50 10.01
N GLU A 4 0.62 -14.80 10.09
CA GLU A 4 -0.60 -15.42 9.59
C GLU A 4 -1.85 -14.98 10.35
N SER A 5 -1.80 -14.96 11.70
CA SER A 5 -2.97 -14.59 12.50
C SER A 5 -3.30 -13.10 12.45
N ASP A 6 -2.30 -12.24 12.31
CA ASP A 6 -2.50 -10.80 12.47
C ASP A 6 -2.72 -10.06 11.15
N THR A 7 -2.20 -10.54 10.05
CA THR A 7 -2.26 -9.85 8.76
C THR A 7 -3.02 -10.64 7.69
N ARG A 8 -2.78 -11.94 7.56
CA ARG A 8 -3.49 -12.77 6.57
C ARG A 8 -4.95 -13.03 6.91
N GLU A 9 -5.26 -13.32 8.19
CA GLU A 9 -6.61 -13.64 8.64
C GLU A 9 -7.42 -12.42 9.07
N ALA A 10 -6.76 -11.30 9.40
CA ALA A 10 -7.41 -10.12 9.94
C ALA A 10 -8.52 -9.56 9.05
N TYR A 11 -8.42 -9.72 7.74
CA TYR A 11 -9.35 -9.14 6.76
C TYR A 11 -10.23 -10.18 6.04
N ARG A 12 -10.10 -11.47 6.35
CA ARG A 12 -10.97 -12.54 5.85
C ARG A 12 -12.36 -12.59 6.51
N ASN A 13 -12.66 -11.66 7.40
CA ASN A 13 -13.97 -11.56 8.05
C ASN A 13 -14.69 -10.31 7.54
N LYS A 14 -15.89 -10.50 6.94
CA LYS A 14 -16.74 -9.42 6.38
C LYS A 14 -16.96 -8.25 7.34
N THR A 15 -17.15 -8.52 8.64
CA THR A 15 -17.34 -7.49 9.64
C THR A 15 -16.09 -6.63 9.83
N LYS A 16 -14.90 -7.24 9.87
CA LYS A 16 -13.63 -6.53 9.99
C LYS A 16 -13.29 -5.76 8.72
N ALA A 17 -13.53 -6.34 7.55
CA ALA A 17 -13.33 -5.70 6.25
C ALA A 17 -14.24 -4.47 6.10
N SER A 18 -15.53 -4.59 6.44
CA SER A 18 -16.48 -3.47 6.42
C SER A 18 -16.12 -2.37 7.43
N ALA A 19 -15.69 -2.74 8.64
CA ALA A 19 -15.21 -1.78 9.63
C ALA A 19 -13.97 -1.02 9.13
N TYR A 20 -13.06 -1.71 8.42
CA TYR A 20 -11.91 -1.08 7.80
C TYR A 20 -12.32 -0.08 6.71
N LYS A 21 -13.24 -0.44 5.80
CA LYS A 21 -13.78 0.49 4.79
C LYS A 21 -14.46 1.69 5.44
N ASN A 22 -15.27 1.48 6.48
CA ASN A 22 -15.98 2.54 7.19
C ASN A 22 -15.03 3.54 7.88
N GLN A 23 -13.86 3.11 8.36
CA GLN A 23 -12.85 4.05 8.89
C GLN A 23 -12.41 5.08 7.85
N TYR A 24 -12.47 4.74 6.56
CA TYR A 24 -12.14 5.65 5.47
C TYR A 24 -13.27 6.63 5.13
N ILE A 25 -14.53 6.23 5.35
CA ILE A 25 -15.70 7.03 5.00
C ILE A 25 -16.11 7.94 6.18
N THR A 26 -16.21 7.37 7.39
CA THR A 26 -16.72 8.04 8.59
C THR A 26 -15.63 8.44 9.59
N GLY A 27 -14.39 8.10 9.32
CA GLY A 27 -13.25 8.32 10.22
C GLY A 27 -12.95 9.80 10.48
N PHE A 28 -12.15 10.03 11.53
CA PHE A 28 -11.73 11.34 11.99
C PHE A 28 -11.29 12.23 10.81
N LYS A 29 -11.62 13.54 10.85
CA LYS A 29 -11.24 14.54 9.81
C LYS A 29 -9.76 14.46 9.41
N TRP A 30 -8.88 14.13 10.38
CA TRP A 30 -7.45 13.95 10.14
C TRP A 30 -7.11 12.72 9.29
N ALA A 31 -7.77 11.59 9.51
CA ALA A 31 -7.57 10.38 8.71
C ALA A 31 -7.96 10.63 7.24
N ARG A 32 -9.12 11.23 7.02
CA ARG A 32 -9.59 11.62 5.67
C ARG A 32 -8.63 12.58 4.98
N PHE A 33 -8.12 13.58 5.70
CA PHE A 33 -7.15 14.54 5.16
C PHE A 33 -5.82 13.85 4.77
N THR A 34 -5.29 12.99 5.60
CA THR A 34 -4.06 12.25 5.28
C THR A 34 -4.25 11.32 4.10
N MET A 35 -5.40 10.69 3.97
CA MET A 35 -5.76 9.85 2.83
C MET A 35 -5.86 10.66 1.53
N TRP A 36 -6.55 11.78 1.56
CA TRP A 36 -6.64 12.68 0.42
C TRP A 36 -5.24 13.14 -0.04
N LYS A 37 -4.36 13.54 0.89
CA LYS A 37 -2.97 13.88 0.59
C LYS A 37 -2.20 12.71 -0.02
N GLN A 38 -2.41 11.49 0.48
CA GLN A 38 -1.79 10.28 -0.08
C GLN A 38 -2.25 10.03 -1.52
N LYS A 39 -3.56 10.16 -1.79
CA LYS A 39 -4.12 10.04 -3.15
C LYS A 39 -3.46 11.03 -4.12
N ILE A 40 -3.24 12.28 -3.71
CA ILE A 40 -2.54 13.30 -4.53
C ILE A 40 -1.10 12.85 -4.83
N ILE A 41 -0.36 12.34 -3.84
CA ILE A 41 1.03 11.90 -4.05
C ILE A 41 1.07 10.72 -5.03
N ILE A 42 0.18 9.74 -4.85
CA ILE A 42 0.08 8.57 -5.72
C ILE A 42 -0.25 9.00 -7.15
N ASN A 43 -1.24 9.87 -7.34
CA ASN A 43 -1.61 10.38 -8.66
C ASN A 43 -0.45 11.11 -9.34
N ASN A 44 0.32 11.92 -8.60
CA ASN A 44 1.50 12.60 -9.14
C ASN A 44 2.62 11.62 -9.53
N TYR A 45 2.77 10.49 -8.83
CA TYR A 45 3.72 9.46 -9.18
C TYR A 45 3.27 8.66 -10.39
N LEU A 46 1.99 8.29 -10.46
CA LEU A 46 1.40 7.63 -11.63
C LEU A 46 1.53 8.49 -12.90
N ASN A 47 1.30 9.81 -12.81
CA ASN A 47 1.54 10.73 -13.93
C ASN A 47 2.99 10.70 -14.43
N SER A 48 3.95 10.44 -13.54
CA SER A 48 5.36 10.34 -13.93
C SER A 48 5.69 9.02 -14.64
N CYS A 49 4.83 8.00 -14.52
CA CYS A 49 5.05 6.70 -15.16
C CYS A 49 4.70 6.69 -16.66
N GLN A 50 3.94 7.68 -17.15
CA GLN A 50 3.59 7.86 -18.58
C GLN A 50 3.03 6.56 -19.21
N PHE A 51 1.80 6.21 -18.86
CA PHE A 51 1.16 4.98 -19.34
C PHE A 51 0.62 5.14 -20.77
N ASP A 52 0.86 4.11 -21.57
CA ASP A 52 0.23 3.89 -22.87
C ASP A 52 -0.89 2.83 -22.78
N SER A 53 -1.67 2.67 -23.85
CA SER A 53 -2.78 1.70 -23.89
C SER A 53 -2.36 0.25 -23.71
N ASP A 54 -1.14 -0.08 -24.13
CA ASP A 54 -0.59 -1.44 -24.10
C ASP A 54 0.09 -1.77 -22.77
N ASP A 55 0.22 -0.77 -21.90
CA ASP A 55 0.79 -0.95 -20.57
C ASP A 55 -0.22 -1.61 -19.62
N SER A 56 0.32 -2.24 -18.57
CA SER A 56 -0.47 -2.81 -17.49
C SER A 56 -0.01 -2.30 -16.12
N LEU A 57 -0.98 -2.20 -15.20
CA LEU A 57 -0.80 -1.76 -13.83
C LEU A 57 -1.42 -2.77 -12.87
N LEU A 58 -0.69 -3.12 -11.82
CA LEU A 58 -1.17 -3.99 -10.75
C LEU A 58 -1.33 -3.19 -9.44
N ASP A 59 -2.52 -3.26 -8.83
CA ASP A 59 -2.78 -2.80 -7.46
C ASP A 59 -2.82 -4.00 -6.53
N ILE A 60 -1.80 -4.17 -5.66
CA ILE A 60 -1.68 -5.32 -4.76
C ILE A 60 -0.97 -4.94 -3.44
N PRO A 61 -1.59 -5.19 -2.28
CA PRO A 61 -2.98 -5.58 -2.08
C PRO A 61 -3.93 -4.41 -2.37
N CYS A 62 -4.99 -4.66 -3.13
CA CYS A 62 -5.95 -3.63 -3.50
C CYS A 62 -6.88 -3.22 -2.33
N GLY A 63 -7.00 -4.09 -1.32
CA GLY A 63 -7.89 -3.88 -0.20
C GLY A 63 -9.32 -3.58 -0.65
N ALA A 64 -9.95 -2.58 -0.04
CA ALA A 64 -11.29 -2.13 -0.40
C ALA A 64 -11.33 -1.11 -1.57
N GLY A 65 -10.34 -1.13 -2.47
CA GLY A 65 -10.32 -0.31 -3.69
C GLY A 65 -9.92 1.16 -3.49
N TYR A 66 -9.08 1.42 -2.52
CA TYR A 66 -8.74 2.78 -2.07
C TYR A 66 -8.28 3.74 -3.18
N ILE A 67 -7.62 3.24 -4.21
CA ILE A 67 -7.09 4.05 -5.33
C ILE A 67 -7.75 3.73 -6.68
N GLY A 68 -8.75 2.87 -6.73
CA GLY A 68 -9.40 2.45 -7.97
C GLY A 68 -9.83 3.62 -8.87
N GLU A 69 -10.50 4.62 -8.30
CA GLU A 69 -10.89 5.86 -9.04
C GLU A 69 -9.70 6.64 -9.60
N ILE A 70 -8.52 6.56 -8.96
CA ILE A 70 -7.32 7.23 -9.46
C ILE A 70 -6.77 6.45 -10.64
N LEU A 71 -6.67 5.14 -10.51
CA LEU A 71 -6.14 4.26 -11.54
C LEU A 71 -6.96 4.33 -12.83
N ALA A 72 -8.27 4.47 -12.71
CA ALA A 72 -9.19 4.61 -13.84
C ALA A 72 -8.93 5.80 -14.77
N LYS A 73 -8.13 6.75 -14.35
CA LYS A 73 -7.77 7.93 -15.16
C LYS A 73 -6.69 7.62 -16.21
N TYR A 74 -6.04 6.48 -16.08
CA TYR A 74 -4.94 6.08 -16.95
C TYR A 74 -5.44 5.14 -18.05
N SER A 75 -4.83 5.24 -19.24
CA SER A 75 -5.23 4.46 -20.43
C SER A 75 -4.74 3.02 -20.40
N CYS A 76 -3.96 2.62 -19.40
CA CYS A 76 -3.40 1.28 -19.28
C CYS A 76 -4.42 0.27 -18.76
N SER A 77 -4.16 -1.01 -18.98
CA SER A 77 -4.88 -2.13 -18.37
C SER A 77 -4.64 -2.17 -16.86
N ILE A 78 -5.69 -2.38 -16.06
CA ILE A 78 -5.62 -2.41 -14.60
C ILE A 78 -6.05 -3.77 -14.08
N VAL A 79 -5.19 -4.40 -13.28
CA VAL A 79 -5.50 -5.60 -12.50
C VAL A 79 -5.44 -5.26 -11.02
N ALA A 80 -6.41 -5.71 -10.25
CA ALA A 80 -6.42 -5.58 -8.79
C ALA A 80 -6.31 -6.95 -8.14
N SER A 81 -5.49 -7.08 -7.09
CA SER A 81 -5.31 -8.34 -6.40
C SER A 81 -5.28 -8.15 -4.90
N ASP A 82 -5.85 -9.09 -4.17
CA ASP A 82 -5.78 -9.18 -2.71
C ASP A 82 -5.83 -10.64 -2.28
N ILE A 83 -5.33 -10.94 -1.09
CA ILE A 83 -5.47 -12.27 -0.49
C ILE A 83 -6.88 -12.51 0.06
N SER A 84 -7.65 -11.45 0.32
CA SER A 84 -9.01 -11.49 0.86
C SER A 84 -10.05 -11.22 -0.23
N ILE A 85 -10.89 -12.21 -0.50
CA ILE A 85 -12.06 -12.07 -1.36
C ILE A 85 -13.02 -11.01 -0.81
N GLU A 86 -13.20 -10.97 0.51
CA GLU A 86 -14.10 -10.02 1.18
C GLU A 86 -13.65 -8.56 0.96
N MET A 87 -12.34 -8.32 0.86
CA MET A 87 -11.81 -6.99 0.54
C MET A 87 -12.05 -6.65 -0.92
N MET A 88 -11.85 -7.59 -1.84
CA MET A 88 -12.13 -7.41 -3.27
C MET A 88 -13.62 -7.18 -3.55
N ASP A 89 -14.53 -7.88 -2.84
CA ASP A 89 -15.98 -7.63 -2.91
C ASP A 89 -16.33 -6.18 -2.53
N LEU A 90 -15.66 -5.64 -1.50
CA LEU A 90 -15.84 -4.23 -1.11
C LEU A 90 -15.23 -3.25 -2.13
N ALA A 91 -14.22 -3.67 -2.86
CA ALA A 91 -13.54 -2.88 -3.88
C ALA A 91 -14.28 -2.86 -5.22
N ALA A 92 -15.23 -3.77 -5.45
CA ALA A 92 -15.86 -3.97 -6.77
C ALA A 92 -16.41 -2.69 -7.42
N ASN A 93 -16.97 -1.77 -6.62
CA ASN A 93 -17.52 -0.52 -7.11
C ASN A 93 -16.51 0.65 -7.20
N GLU A 94 -15.26 0.42 -6.80
CA GLU A 94 -14.23 1.47 -6.76
C GLU A 94 -13.37 1.48 -8.04
N TYR A 95 -13.43 0.42 -8.85
CA TYR A 95 -12.73 0.32 -10.12
C TYR A 95 -13.72 0.49 -11.28
N PRO A 96 -13.71 1.61 -12.00
CA PRO A 96 -14.59 1.83 -13.14
C PRO A 96 -14.19 0.93 -14.32
N ASN A 97 -15.19 0.44 -15.02
CA ASN A 97 -15.12 -0.69 -15.96
C ASN A 97 -14.25 -0.50 -17.21
N LYS A 98 -13.84 0.72 -17.58
CA LYS A 98 -13.29 0.97 -18.92
C LYS A 98 -11.94 0.27 -19.20
N ASN A 99 -11.04 0.22 -18.20
CA ASN A 99 -9.69 -0.35 -18.36
C ASN A 99 -9.39 -1.40 -17.29
N PHE A 100 -10.40 -1.84 -16.57
CA PHE A 100 -10.26 -2.77 -15.47
C PHE A 100 -10.42 -4.20 -15.96
N ASN A 101 -9.35 -5.00 -15.86
CA ASN A 101 -9.32 -6.39 -16.30
C ASN A 101 -9.82 -7.40 -15.26
N GLY A 102 -10.15 -6.92 -14.06
CA GLY A 102 -10.73 -7.76 -13.02
C GLY A 102 -9.90 -7.92 -11.76
N PHE A 103 -10.48 -8.69 -10.86
CA PHE A 103 -9.85 -9.06 -9.58
C PHE A 103 -9.24 -10.44 -9.67
N LEU A 104 -8.07 -10.62 -9.05
CA LEU A 104 -7.43 -11.92 -8.88
C LEU A 104 -7.05 -12.13 -7.41
N GLN A 105 -7.53 -13.20 -6.80
CA GLN A 105 -7.10 -13.57 -5.46
C GLN A 105 -5.69 -14.12 -5.49
N SER A 106 -4.74 -13.47 -4.84
CA SER A 106 -3.37 -13.97 -4.71
C SER A 106 -2.65 -13.50 -3.45
N ASP A 107 -1.62 -14.24 -3.08
CA ASP A 107 -0.67 -13.84 -2.06
C ASP A 107 0.45 -13.02 -2.71
N ILE A 108 0.68 -11.81 -2.22
CA ILE A 108 1.72 -10.91 -2.75
C ILE A 108 3.14 -11.49 -2.61
N THR A 109 3.35 -12.51 -1.79
CA THR A 109 4.67 -13.18 -1.66
C THR A 109 4.93 -14.20 -2.77
N ASN A 110 3.87 -14.63 -3.50
CA ASN A 110 3.96 -15.59 -4.60
C ASN A 110 2.72 -15.45 -5.49
N THR A 111 2.78 -14.55 -6.46
CA THR A 111 1.66 -14.26 -7.35
C THR A 111 1.69 -15.15 -8.61
N PRO A 112 0.54 -15.41 -9.24
CA PRO A 112 0.48 -16.21 -10.48
C PRO A 112 0.85 -15.40 -11.74
N PHE A 113 1.28 -14.14 -11.59
CA PHE A 113 1.63 -13.27 -12.71
C PHE A 113 3.01 -13.63 -13.31
N GLN A 114 3.19 -13.28 -14.57
CA GLN A 114 4.46 -13.48 -15.26
C GLN A 114 5.53 -12.46 -14.83
N ALA A 115 6.80 -12.81 -15.05
CA ALA A 115 7.87 -11.86 -14.83
C ALA A 115 7.76 -10.68 -15.81
N ASN A 116 7.96 -9.45 -15.32
CA ASN A 116 7.88 -8.20 -16.08
C ASN A 116 6.50 -7.93 -16.74
N GLU A 117 5.43 -8.45 -16.17
CA GLU A 117 4.08 -8.30 -16.72
C GLU A 117 3.53 -6.88 -16.57
N PHE A 118 3.87 -6.18 -15.49
CA PHE A 118 3.29 -4.88 -15.17
C PHE A 118 4.30 -3.74 -15.29
N LYS A 119 3.96 -2.69 -16.04
CA LYS A 119 4.77 -1.46 -16.10
C LYS A 119 4.86 -0.78 -14.73
N CYS A 120 3.80 -0.85 -13.95
CA CYS A 120 3.78 -0.31 -12.59
C CYS A 120 3.05 -1.25 -11.64
N VAL A 121 3.64 -1.48 -10.48
CA VAL A 121 3.00 -2.18 -9.36
C VAL A 121 2.81 -1.21 -8.21
N VAL A 122 1.60 -1.17 -7.64
CA VAL A 122 1.26 -0.30 -6.51
C VAL A 122 1.07 -1.15 -5.25
N VAL A 123 1.86 -0.87 -4.20
CA VAL A 123 1.85 -1.60 -2.92
C VAL A 123 1.57 -0.62 -1.78
N LEU A 124 0.33 -0.59 -1.29
CA LEU A 124 -0.07 0.38 -0.27
C LEU A 124 -0.45 -0.26 1.06
N ALA A 125 -0.09 0.42 2.15
CA ALA A 125 -0.52 0.13 3.52
C ALA A 125 -0.20 -1.30 4.04
N LEU A 126 0.76 -1.99 3.43
CA LEU A 126 1.13 -3.37 3.76
C LEU A 126 2.49 -3.45 4.48
N MET A 127 3.56 -2.95 3.88
CA MET A 127 4.95 -3.25 4.23
C MET A 127 5.30 -3.07 5.71
N HIS A 128 4.78 -2.04 6.36
CA HIS A 128 5.06 -1.77 7.78
C HIS A 128 4.37 -2.75 8.75
N ARG A 129 3.53 -3.65 8.26
CA ARG A 129 2.84 -4.69 9.05
C ARG A 129 3.54 -6.04 8.96
N LEU A 130 4.49 -6.19 8.04
CA LEU A 130 5.14 -7.44 7.74
C LEU A 130 6.47 -7.58 8.49
N PRO A 131 6.81 -8.80 8.94
CA PRO A 131 8.16 -9.15 9.38
C PRO A 131 9.20 -8.93 8.26
N ILE A 132 10.46 -8.81 8.63
CA ILE A 132 11.53 -8.47 7.67
C ILE A 132 11.71 -9.54 6.57
N ASP A 133 11.62 -10.81 6.93
CA ASP A 133 11.71 -11.95 6.02
C ASP A 133 10.57 -11.97 5.00
N ILE A 134 9.35 -11.67 5.43
CA ILE A 134 8.18 -11.57 4.55
C ILE A 134 8.27 -10.34 3.67
N ARG A 135 8.77 -9.19 4.19
CA ARG A 135 9.00 -8.00 3.35
C ARG A 135 9.99 -8.28 2.22
N ALA A 136 11.04 -9.04 2.50
CA ALA A 136 12.01 -9.42 1.48
C ALA A 136 11.36 -10.29 0.37
N GLN A 137 10.50 -11.25 0.75
CA GLN A 137 9.74 -12.05 -0.22
C GLN A 137 8.80 -11.16 -1.07
N VAL A 138 8.05 -10.26 -0.43
CA VAL A 138 7.19 -9.30 -1.15
C VAL A 138 7.98 -8.45 -2.14
N LEU A 139 9.11 -7.90 -1.71
CA LEU A 139 9.95 -7.05 -2.59
C LEU A 139 10.52 -7.85 -3.75
N SER A 140 10.96 -9.08 -3.53
CA SER A 140 11.45 -9.98 -4.58
C SER A 140 10.35 -10.29 -5.61
N GLU A 141 9.13 -10.59 -5.15
CA GLU A 141 8.01 -10.89 -6.01
C GLU A 141 7.53 -9.65 -6.78
N VAL A 142 7.41 -8.50 -6.11
CA VAL A 142 7.09 -7.22 -6.75
C VAL A 142 8.13 -6.86 -7.80
N PHE A 143 9.43 -7.04 -7.51
CA PHE A 143 10.51 -6.86 -8.50
C PHE A 143 10.35 -7.80 -9.69
N ARG A 144 10.00 -9.09 -9.45
CA ARG A 144 9.84 -10.08 -10.50
C ARG A 144 8.74 -9.70 -11.49
N VAL A 145 7.56 -9.29 -11.00
CA VAL A 145 6.39 -9.02 -11.84
C VAL A 145 6.40 -7.62 -12.45
N THR A 146 7.20 -6.69 -11.90
CA THR A 146 7.34 -5.33 -12.43
C THR A 146 8.34 -5.30 -13.57
N ASN A 147 8.03 -4.54 -14.62
CA ASN A 147 9.01 -4.24 -15.67
C ASN A 147 9.66 -2.86 -15.52
N LYS A 148 9.05 -1.92 -14.80
CA LYS A 148 9.65 -0.59 -14.68
C LYS A 148 9.44 0.12 -13.33
N TYR A 149 8.22 0.37 -12.88
CA TYR A 149 7.95 1.22 -11.72
C TYR A 149 7.26 0.48 -10.58
N VAL A 150 7.61 0.86 -9.34
CA VAL A 150 6.83 0.47 -8.16
C VAL A 150 6.48 1.71 -7.34
N ILE A 151 5.21 1.86 -6.99
CA ILE A 151 4.74 2.84 -6.02
C ILE A 151 4.47 2.12 -4.72
N ILE A 152 5.30 2.36 -3.69
CA ILE A 152 5.23 1.59 -2.45
C ILE A 152 5.15 2.49 -1.23
N SER A 153 4.31 2.14 -0.26
CA SER A 153 4.13 2.92 0.96
C SER A 153 4.60 2.21 2.23
N TYR A 154 5.22 2.99 3.11
CA TYR A 154 5.67 2.54 4.43
C TYR A 154 5.17 3.46 5.53
N SER A 155 5.20 2.97 6.76
CA SER A 155 5.15 3.80 7.97
C SER A 155 6.56 3.89 8.54
N ILE A 156 7.11 5.12 8.62
CA ILE A 156 8.47 5.36 9.11
C ILE A 156 8.47 5.82 10.55
N GLU A 157 9.54 5.51 11.26
CA GLU A 157 9.76 6.05 12.58
C GLU A 157 9.86 7.58 12.56
N SER A 158 9.20 8.23 13.51
CA SER A 158 9.24 9.69 13.70
C SER A 158 9.38 10.01 15.19
N LEU A 159 10.33 10.88 15.51
CA LEU A 159 10.53 11.34 16.89
C LEU A 159 9.26 11.98 17.47
N LEU A 160 8.55 12.79 16.67
CA LEU A 160 7.29 13.39 17.08
C LEU A 160 6.21 12.37 17.40
N GLN A 161 6.16 11.28 16.65
CA GLN A 161 5.23 10.19 16.96
C GLN A 161 5.64 9.41 18.21
N LYS A 162 6.93 9.14 18.40
CA LYS A 162 7.42 8.51 19.64
C LYS A 162 7.04 9.36 20.86
N VAL A 163 7.21 10.68 20.79
CA VAL A 163 6.81 11.62 21.85
C VAL A 163 5.28 11.61 22.04
N LYS A 164 4.52 11.74 20.95
CA LYS A 164 3.04 11.71 20.99
C LYS A 164 2.51 10.43 21.64
N TRP A 165 3.03 9.27 21.24
CA TRP A 165 2.58 7.99 21.80
C TRP A 165 3.01 7.82 23.26
N LYS A 166 4.19 8.33 23.64
CA LYS A 166 4.62 8.36 25.04
C LYS A 166 3.69 9.23 25.90
N ILE A 167 3.28 10.40 25.40
CA ILE A 167 2.31 11.27 26.09
C ILE A 167 0.94 10.57 26.17
N LEU A 168 0.44 10.01 25.09
CA LEU A 168 -0.85 9.29 25.05
C LEU A 168 -0.86 8.07 25.96
N SER A 169 0.23 7.33 26.08
CA SER A 169 0.33 6.17 26.99
C SER A 169 0.32 6.56 28.46
N VAL A 170 0.74 7.78 28.79
CA VAL A 170 0.68 8.32 30.16
C VAL A 170 -0.73 8.84 30.49
N ILE A 171 -1.40 9.51 29.54
CA ILE A 171 -2.73 10.10 29.74
C ILE A 171 -3.85 9.09 29.61
N SER A 172 -3.72 8.10 28.71
CA SER A 172 -4.72 7.06 28.50
C SER A 172 -4.55 5.93 29.49
N LYS A 173 -5.61 5.62 30.25
CA LYS A 173 -5.66 4.41 31.10
C LYS A 173 -5.66 3.11 30.29
N LYS A 174 -5.80 3.17 28.95
CA LYS A 174 -5.74 2.02 28.03
C LYS A 174 -4.37 1.98 27.36
N HIS A 175 -3.72 0.83 27.41
CA HIS A 175 -2.50 0.60 26.64
C HIS A 175 -2.84 0.61 25.14
N ILE A 176 -2.51 1.71 24.46
CA ILE A 176 -2.67 1.84 23.01
C ILE A 176 -1.29 1.55 22.38
N PRO A 177 -1.11 0.43 21.68
CA PRO A 177 0.17 0.14 21.06
C PRO A 177 0.52 1.18 20.00
N ALA A 178 1.79 1.58 19.94
CA ALA A 178 2.27 2.45 18.88
C ALA A 178 2.11 1.74 17.50
N PRO A 179 1.72 2.46 16.45
CA PRO A 179 1.66 1.87 15.11
C PRO A 179 3.01 1.32 14.69
N ALA A 180 3.00 0.16 14.03
CA ALA A 180 4.21 -0.42 13.47
C ALA A 180 4.90 0.59 12.52
N SER A 181 6.20 0.78 12.69
CA SER A 181 7.00 1.71 11.91
C SER A 181 8.41 1.16 11.72
N ILE A 182 9.02 1.51 10.58
CA ILE A 182 10.33 1.00 10.18
C ILE A 182 11.29 2.18 10.06
N PRO A 183 12.56 2.07 10.51
CA PRO A 183 13.57 3.10 10.29
C PRO A 183 13.75 3.37 8.80
N LEU A 184 13.82 4.64 8.41
CA LEU A 184 13.95 5.03 7.01
C LEU A 184 15.17 4.40 6.32
N LYS A 185 16.29 4.27 7.04
CA LYS A 185 17.51 3.64 6.54
C LYS A 185 17.25 2.18 6.15
N VAL A 186 16.56 1.42 7.01
CA VAL A 186 16.22 0.01 6.73
C VAL A 186 15.38 -0.11 5.46
N ILE A 187 14.39 0.78 5.26
CA ILE A 187 13.57 0.78 4.05
C ILE A 187 14.42 1.04 2.80
N ILE A 188 15.32 2.01 2.86
CA ILE A 188 16.22 2.34 1.73
C ILE A 188 17.13 1.14 1.41
N ASP A 189 17.71 0.53 2.44
CA ASP A 189 18.59 -0.62 2.30
C ASP A 189 17.83 -1.83 1.71
N GLU A 190 16.59 -2.10 2.16
CA GLU A 190 15.72 -3.16 1.62
C GLU A 190 15.40 -2.93 0.13
N LEU A 191 14.99 -1.72 -0.25
CA LEU A 191 14.67 -1.39 -1.65
C LEU A 191 15.89 -1.54 -2.56
N ASN A 192 17.03 -1.00 -2.16
CA ASN A 192 18.27 -1.08 -2.93
C ASN A 192 18.77 -2.53 -3.06
N SER A 193 18.68 -3.33 -1.98
CA SER A 193 19.09 -4.74 -1.99
C SER A 193 18.26 -5.60 -2.94
N CYS A 194 17.02 -5.19 -3.23
CA CYS A 194 16.16 -5.84 -4.22
C CYS A 194 16.34 -5.30 -5.65
N GLY A 195 17.32 -4.41 -5.89
CA GLY A 195 17.56 -3.82 -7.21
C GLY A 195 16.63 -2.66 -7.57
N LEU A 196 15.88 -2.13 -6.60
CA LEU A 196 14.96 -1.01 -6.83
C LEU A 196 15.62 0.33 -6.52
N THR A 197 15.67 1.22 -7.50
CA THR A 197 16.24 2.56 -7.40
C THR A 197 15.17 3.57 -6.98
N ILE A 198 15.42 4.36 -5.93
CA ILE A 198 14.47 5.35 -5.45
C ILE A 198 14.52 6.60 -6.33
N LEU A 199 13.44 6.85 -7.10
CA LEU A 199 13.28 8.06 -7.92
C LEU A 199 12.69 9.22 -7.12
N LYS A 200 11.64 8.95 -6.35
CA LYS A 200 10.94 9.96 -5.55
C LYS A 200 10.54 9.40 -4.19
N LYS A 201 10.58 10.27 -3.18
CA LYS A 201 10.13 9.97 -1.82
C LYS A 201 9.34 11.15 -1.26
N LYS A 202 8.10 10.93 -0.80
CA LYS A 202 7.28 11.98 -0.21
C LYS A 202 6.59 11.50 1.06
N ARG A 203 6.75 12.24 2.17
CA ARG A 203 5.89 12.08 3.35
C ARG A 203 4.51 12.67 3.06
N ILE A 204 3.46 12.02 3.56
CA ILE A 204 2.09 12.53 3.37
C ILE A 204 1.93 13.92 3.98
N ILE A 205 2.46 14.13 5.20
CA ILE A 205 2.58 15.44 5.83
C ILE A 205 3.97 15.51 6.45
N ASN A 206 4.74 16.52 6.06
CA ASN A 206 6.08 16.73 6.59
C ASN A 206 6.02 16.80 8.13
N PHE A 207 6.94 16.06 8.78
CA PHE A 207 7.12 15.96 10.24
C PHE A 207 5.94 15.36 11.04
N LEU A 208 4.67 15.50 10.60
CA LEU A 208 3.49 15.08 11.36
C LEU A 208 3.00 13.67 11.02
N SER A 209 3.27 13.16 9.81
CA SER A 209 2.85 11.81 9.39
C SER A 209 4.02 10.84 9.39
N ALA A 210 3.79 9.63 9.90
CA ALA A 210 4.72 8.51 9.72
C ALA A 210 4.68 7.94 8.30
N LYS A 211 3.58 8.12 7.57
CA LYS A 211 3.40 7.52 6.26
C LYS A 211 4.27 8.22 5.20
N VAL A 212 5.00 7.42 4.45
CA VAL A 212 5.82 7.84 3.31
C VAL A 212 5.45 6.99 2.09
N VAL A 213 5.46 7.61 0.91
CA VAL A 213 5.29 6.93 -0.37
C VAL A 213 6.56 7.11 -1.18
N PHE A 214 7.03 6.02 -1.75
CA PHE A 214 8.17 5.98 -2.67
C PHE A 214 7.67 5.69 -4.07
N LEU A 215 8.29 6.32 -5.06
CA LEU A 215 8.33 5.87 -6.44
C LEU A 215 9.72 5.31 -6.67
N VAL A 216 9.79 4.05 -7.03
CA VAL A 216 11.05 3.37 -7.33
C VAL A 216 11.02 2.79 -8.74
N GLU A 217 12.19 2.60 -9.32
CA GLU A 217 12.41 2.02 -10.65
C GLU A 217 13.25 0.75 -10.54
N LYS A 218 12.89 -0.23 -11.36
CA LYS A 218 13.60 -1.48 -11.52
C LYS A 218 14.81 -1.30 -12.43
#